data_3d96a31d172685ee8f74fbe6cbd42155
#
_entry.id   3d96a31d172685ee8f74fbe6cbd42155
#
_cell.length_a   1.000
_cell.length_b   1.000
_cell.length_c   1.000
_cell.angle_alpha   90.00
_cell.angle_beta   90.00
_cell.angle_gamma   90.00
#
_symmetry.space_group_name_H-M   'P 1'
#
loop_
_entity.id
_entity.type
_entity.pdbx_description
1 polymer ?
#
loop_
_entity_poly.entity_id
_entity_poly.type
_entity_poly.pdbx_seq_one_letter_code
_entity_poly.pdbx_strand_id
1 'polypeptide(L)'
;MHTLQCIFSMVIFVIKQKLQTKGVELKFRLDGDIFNLQRLNAKTKIEKTTILELLFADDAAVCATSEEDLNIIIQTFYEVFADFGLQMALKKTVIMLQRPTSNPNLSDPVIKISDKTLQVVDKFKYLGSVLQNNASADKEIAPRIQKARSNFHKLYQRV
;
A
#
# COMPACT_ATOMS: atom_id res chain seq x y z
N MET A 1 11.55 -19.70 -11.79
CA MET A 1 10.70 -18.85 -10.92
C MET A 1 11.42 -18.40 -9.63
N HIS A 2 12.17 -19.27 -8.94
CA HIS A 2 12.90 -18.91 -7.71
C HIS A 2 13.99 -17.83 -7.87
N THR A 3 14.68 -17.79 -9.02
CA THR A 3 15.80 -16.84 -9.25
C THR A 3 15.32 -15.38 -9.30
N LEU A 4 14.18 -15.11 -9.93
CA LEU A 4 13.61 -13.76 -10.02
C LEU A 4 13.16 -13.25 -8.65
N GLN A 5 12.60 -14.13 -7.83
CA GLN A 5 12.18 -13.82 -6.46
C GLN A 5 13.39 -13.51 -5.55
N CYS A 6 14.52 -14.21 -5.73
CA CYS A 6 15.75 -13.91 -5.01
C CYS A 6 16.31 -12.52 -5.39
N ILE A 7 16.34 -12.18 -6.69
CA ILE A 7 16.82 -10.87 -7.16
C ILE A 7 15.94 -9.76 -6.56
N PHE A 8 14.61 -9.91 -6.64
CA PHE A 8 13.68 -8.92 -6.08
C PHE A 8 13.87 -8.74 -4.57
N SER A 9 14.06 -9.82 -3.82
CA SER A 9 14.33 -9.76 -2.37
C SER A 9 15.65 -9.05 -2.06
N MET A 10 16.70 -9.23 -2.86
CA MET A 10 17.97 -8.50 -2.73
C MET A 10 17.80 -7.00 -2.99
N VAL A 11 17.07 -6.64 -4.05
CA VAL A 11 16.76 -5.25 -4.39
C VAL A 11 16.06 -4.57 -3.22
N ILE A 12 15.03 -5.20 -2.67
CA ILE A 12 14.28 -4.67 -1.53
C ILE A 12 15.16 -4.53 -0.29
N PHE A 13 16.05 -5.48 -0.04
CA PHE A 13 16.99 -5.40 1.08
C PHE A 13 17.89 -4.17 0.97
N VAL A 14 18.45 -3.89 -0.22
CA VAL A 14 19.27 -2.68 -0.48
C VAL A 14 18.46 -1.41 -0.27
N ILE A 15 17.21 -1.37 -0.75
CA ILE A 15 16.30 -0.23 -0.56
C ILE A 15 16.04 0.02 0.92
N LYS A 16 15.74 -1.03 1.70
CA LYS A 16 15.52 -0.92 3.16
C LYS A 16 16.73 -0.35 3.89
N GLN A 17 17.93 -0.74 3.52
CA GLN A 17 19.14 -0.17 4.12
C GLN A 17 19.29 1.33 3.86
N LYS A 18 18.92 1.81 2.67
CA LYS A 18 18.95 3.22 2.31
C LYS A 18 17.84 4.05 3.00
N LEU A 19 16.71 3.43 3.36
CA LEU A 19 15.49 4.09 3.82
C LEU A 19 15.12 3.80 5.29
N GLN A 20 16.07 3.43 6.13
CA GLN A 20 15.89 2.89 7.50
C GLN A 20 14.93 3.66 8.42
N THR A 21 14.70 4.96 8.19
CA THR A 21 13.87 5.80 9.08
C THR A 21 12.57 6.28 8.45
N LYS A 22 12.27 5.87 7.21
CA LYS A 22 11.09 6.32 6.47
C LYS A 22 9.99 5.27 6.53
N GLY A 23 8.74 5.71 6.44
CA GLY A 23 7.58 4.85 6.49
C GLY A 23 6.49 5.36 7.44
N VAL A 24 5.43 4.57 7.62
CA VAL A 24 4.29 4.90 8.48
C VAL A 24 4.35 4.08 9.76
N GLU A 25 4.39 4.76 10.93
CA GLU A 25 4.31 4.09 12.23
C GLU A 25 2.88 3.60 12.48
N LEU A 26 2.73 2.29 12.61
CA LEU A 26 1.49 1.68 13.08
C LEU A 26 1.60 1.29 14.54
N LYS A 27 0.53 1.58 15.29
CA LYS A 27 0.36 1.18 16.69
C LYS A 27 -0.74 0.14 16.76
N PHE A 28 -0.45 -1.00 17.32
CA PHE A 28 -1.42 -2.08 17.46
C PHE A 28 -1.23 -2.80 18.79
N ARG A 29 -2.25 -3.56 19.20
CA ARG A 29 -2.20 -4.40 20.41
C ARG A 29 -2.16 -5.87 20.02
N LEU A 30 -1.31 -6.64 20.68
CA LEU A 30 -1.20 -8.09 20.47
C LEU A 30 -2.33 -8.88 21.14
N ASP A 31 -2.94 -8.34 22.21
CA ASP A 31 -3.92 -9.02 23.05
C ASP A 31 -5.38 -8.55 22.83
N GLY A 32 -5.63 -7.87 21.70
CA GLY A 32 -6.95 -7.33 21.39
C GLY A 32 -7.64 -8.11 20.27
N ASP A 33 -8.91 -8.46 20.47
CA ASP A 33 -9.76 -8.86 19.35
C ASP A 33 -10.00 -7.69 18.41
N ILE A 34 -9.96 -7.95 17.09
CA ILE A 34 -10.05 -6.95 16.04
C ILE A 34 -11.31 -6.06 16.18
N PHE A 35 -12.38 -6.57 16.78
CA PHE A 35 -13.65 -5.84 16.96
C PHE A 35 -13.82 -5.20 18.34
N ASN A 36 -12.84 -5.30 19.23
CA ASN A 36 -12.94 -4.68 20.56
C ASN A 36 -12.32 -3.28 20.54
N LEU A 37 -13.12 -2.28 20.17
CA LEU A 37 -12.70 -0.87 20.06
C LEU A 37 -12.18 -0.28 21.39
N GLN A 38 -12.71 -0.70 22.54
CA GLN A 38 -12.23 -0.23 23.83
C GLN A 38 -10.80 -0.71 24.10
N ARG A 39 -10.47 -1.95 23.74
CA ARG A 39 -9.11 -2.48 23.84
C ARG A 39 -8.17 -1.88 22.81
N LEU A 40 -8.63 -1.64 21.57
CA LEU A 40 -7.84 -0.97 20.54
C LEU A 40 -7.40 0.44 20.95
N ASN A 41 -8.24 1.17 21.68
CA ASN A 41 -7.96 2.53 22.17
C ASN A 41 -7.20 2.56 23.50
N ALA A 42 -6.93 1.44 24.16
CA ALA A 42 -6.22 1.40 25.42
C ALA A 42 -4.73 1.72 25.23
N LYS A 43 -4.17 2.50 26.19
CA LYS A 43 -2.78 3.02 26.12
C LYS A 43 -1.69 2.03 26.55
N THR A 44 -2.07 0.85 27.05
CA THR A 44 -1.14 -0.17 27.59
C THR A 44 -0.95 -1.32 26.59
N LYS A 45 0.21 -1.99 26.60
CA LYS A 45 0.56 -3.12 25.72
C LYS A 45 0.44 -2.79 24.24
N ILE A 46 0.89 -1.59 23.87
CA ILE A 46 0.95 -1.14 22.50
C ILE A 46 2.29 -1.56 21.92
N GLU A 47 2.27 -2.25 20.79
CA GLU A 47 3.43 -2.42 19.92
C GLU A 47 3.40 -1.39 18.80
N LYS A 48 4.61 -1.00 18.40
CA LYS A 48 4.83 -0.07 17.30
C LYS A 48 5.64 -0.77 16.23
N THR A 49 5.20 -0.65 15.01
CA THR A 49 5.97 -1.09 13.85
C THR A 49 5.91 -0.04 12.76
N THR A 50 7.00 0.09 12.02
CA THR A 50 7.04 1.00 10.87
C THR A 50 6.85 0.18 9.60
N ILE A 51 5.86 0.55 8.82
CA ILE A 51 5.63 -0.02 7.49
C ILE A 51 6.13 0.97 6.46
N LEU A 52 7.13 0.56 5.68
CA LEU A 52 7.65 1.29 4.54
C LEU A 52 7.00 0.79 3.24
N GLU A 53 6.91 -0.53 3.10
CA GLU A 53 6.42 -1.16 1.90
C GLU A 53 5.57 -2.41 2.21
N LEU A 54 4.65 -2.71 1.30
CA LEU A 54 3.91 -3.96 1.22
C LEU A 54 4.21 -4.58 -0.14
N LEU A 55 4.72 -5.80 -0.14
CA LEU A 55 5.22 -6.49 -1.32
C LEU A 55 4.44 -7.77 -1.58
N PHE A 56 4.06 -7.98 -2.81
CA PHE A 56 3.47 -9.23 -3.26
C PHE A 56 3.85 -9.51 -4.72
N ALA A 57 4.66 -10.55 -4.93
CA ALA A 57 5.25 -10.89 -6.23
C ALA A 57 5.99 -9.67 -6.84
N ASP A 58 5.49 -9.14 -7.93
CA ASP A 58 5.99 -7.96 -8.65
C ASP A 58 5.26 -6.66 -8.25
N ASP A 59 4.20 -6.74 -7.44
CA ASP A 59 3.48 -5.58 -6.94
C ASP A 59 4.14 -5.05 -5.66
N ALA A 60 4.44 -3.74 -5.64
CA ALA A 60 4.95 -3.04 -4.47
C ALA A 60 4.06 -1.84 -4.14
N ALA A 61 3.63 -1.73 -2.89
CA ALA A 61 2.98 -0.54 -2.35
C ALA A 61 3.88 0.08 -1.29
N VAL A 62 4.29 1.32 -1.50
CA VAL A 62 5.14 2.08 -0.56
C VAL A 62 4.32 3.12 0.18
N CYS A 63 4.66 3.33 1.45
CA CYS A 63 3.93 4.22 2.34
C CYS A 63 4.86 5.29 2.92
N ALA A 64 4.38 6.53 2.95
CA ALA A 64 5.06 7.65 3.58
C ALA A 64 4.07 8.57 4.28
N THR A 65 4.57 9.41 5.20
CA THR A 65 3.76 10.39 5.93
C THR A 65 3.90 11.80 5.36
N SER A 66 4.87 12.05 4.49
CA SER A 66 5.09 13.33 3.82
C SER A 66 5.35 13.13 2.32
N GLU A 67 5.17 14.21 1.55
CA GLU A 67 5.47 14.24 0.12
C GLU A 67 6.97 14.09 -0.13
N GLU A 68 7.79 14.75 0.68
CA GLU A 68 9.25 14.70 0.60
C GLU A 68 9.77 13.29 0.82
N ASP A 69 9.25 12.60 1.85
CA ASP A 69 9.62 11.21 2.12
C ASP A 69 9.19 10.28 1.00
N LEU A 70 7.98 10.47 0.45
CA LEU A 70 7.50 9.69 -0.68
C LEU A 70 8.37 9.88 -1.92
N ASN A 71 8.80 11.12 -2.21
CA ASN A 71 9.71 11.42 -3.31
C ASN A 71 11.05 10.67 -3.13
N ILE A 72 11.64 10.73 -1.93
CA ILE A 72 12.90 10.04 -1.64
C ILE A 72 12.75 8.53 -1.79
N ILE A 73 11.67 7.96 -1.27
CA ILE A 73 11.39 6.52 -1.37
C ILE A 73 11.29 6.11 -2.83
N ILE A 74 10.44 6.78 -3.60
CA ILE A 74 10.19 6.42 -5.00
C ILE A 74 11.44 6.60 -5.87
N GLN A 75 12.21 7.68 -5.64
CA GLN A 75 13.46 7.89 -6.35
C GLN A 75 14.47 6.79 -6.02
N THR A 76 14.59 6.40 -4.74
CA THR A 76 15.46 5.28 -4.33
C THR A 76 15.05 3.96 -4.98
N PHE A 77 13.74 3.68 -5.06
CA PHE A 77 13.24 2.49 -5.75
C PHE A 77 13.60 2.52 -7.24
N TYR A 78 13.42 3.66 -7.89
CA TYR A 78 13.72 3.82 -9.30
C TYR A 78 15.21 3.60 -9.61
N GLU A 79 16.11 4.19 -8.82
CA GLU A 79 17.56 4.07 -8.97
C GLU A 79 18.04 2.63 -8.72
N VAL A 80 17.61 2.04 -7.59
CA VAL A 80 18.04 0.68 -7.25
C VAL A 80 17.49 -0.34 -8.26
N PHE A 81 16.26 -0.17 -8.75
CA PHE A 81 15.73 -1.04 -9.81
C PHE A 81 16.57 -0.93 -11.09
N ALA A 82 16.98 0.28 -11.49
CA ALA A 82 17.84 0.50 -12.63
C ALA A 82 19.23 -0.17 -12.46
N ASP A 83 19.82 -0.07 -11.26
CA ASP A 83 21.11 -0.72 -10.93
C ASP A 83 21.06 -2.24 -11.11
N PHE A 84 19.90 -2.85 -10.84
CA PHE A 84 19.68 -4.30 -11.04
C PHE A 84 19.11 -4.66 -12.42
N GLY A 85 19.03 -3.70 -13.35
CA GLY A 85 18.46 -3.92 -14.70
C GLY A 85 16.95 -4.11 -14.72
N LEU A 86 16.25 -3.75 -13.64
CA LEU A 86 14.79 -3.80 -13.53
C LEU A 86 14.17 -2.47 -13.99
N GLN A 87 12.98 -2.52 -14.55
CA GLN A 87 12.27 -1.32 -14.99
C GLN A 87 10.97 -1.14 -14.21
N MET A 88 10.80 0.04 -13.62
CA MET A 88 9.54 0.42 -12.98
C MET A 88 8.48 0.74 -14.03
N ALA A 89 7.30 0.14 -13.90
CA ALA A 89 6.17 0.36 -14.80
C ALA A 89 5.46 1.69 -14.51
N LEU A 90 6.09 2.83 -14.84
CA LEU A 90 5.60 4.18 -14.50
C LEU A 90 4.16 4.47 -14.95
N LYS A 91 3.70 3.82 -16.04
CA LYS A 91 2.30 3.96 -16.52
C LYS A 91 1.28 3.31 -15.59
N LYS A 92 1.71 2.33 -14.79
CA LYS A 92 0.85 1.61 -13.82
C LYS A 92 1.08 2.08 -12.39
N THR A 93 2.16 2.83 -12.15
CA THR A 93 2.47 3.39 -10.84
C THR A 93 1.60 4.61 -10.59
N VAL A 94 0.84 4.58 -9.50
CA VAL A 94 -0.09 5.64 -9.11
C VAL A 94 0.12 6.00 -7.65
N ILE A 95 -0.33 7.19 -7.27
CA ILE A 95 -0.28 7.71 -5.91
C ILE A 95 -1.70 7.81 -5.37
N MET A 96 -1.90 7.43 -4.13
CA MET A 96 -3.15 7.67 -3.41
C MET A 96 -2.85 8.46 -2.15
N LEU A 97 -3.44 9.64 -2.02
CA LEU A 97 -3.36 10.46 -0.82
C LEU A 97 -4.53 10.14 0.10
N GLN A 98 -4.24 9.65 1.30
CA GLN A 98 -5.22 9.55 2.36
C GLN A 98 -5.24 10.86 3.15
N ARG A 99 -6.30 11.65 2.94
CA ARG A 99 -6.44 12.96 3.62
C ARG A 99 -6.85 12.78 5.07
N PRO A 100 -6.18 13.44 6.02
CA PRO A 100 -6.61 13.43 7.40
C PRO A 100 -7.94 14.17 7.56
N THR A 101 -8.77 13.72 8.50
CA THR A 101 -10.07 14.34 8.82
C THR A 101 -9.90 15.81 9.25
N SER A 102 -8.75 16.17 9.82
CA SER A 102 -8.40 17.53 10.23
C SER A 102 -8.11 18.48 9.07
N ASN A 103 -7.75 17.96 7.89
CA ASN A 103 -7.47 18.75 6.69
C ASN A 103 -7.94 18.03 5.43
N PRO A 104 -9.25 18.03 5.14
CA PRO A 104 -9.81 17.34 3.97
C PRO A 104 -9.43 18.01 2.63
N ASN A 105 -9.02 19.28 2.65
CA ASN A 105 -8.67 20.06 1.47
C ASN A 105 -7.16 20.09 1.18
N LEU A 106 -6.40 19.15 1.74
CA LEU A 106 -4.98 19.02 1.44
C LEU A 106 -4.80 18.83 -0.08
N SER A 107 -3.89 19.60 -0.67
CA SER A 107 -3.55 19.51 -2.11
C SER A 107 -2.94 18.15 -2.45
N ASP A 108 -3.15 17.72 -3.69
CA ASP A 108 -2.54 16.48 -4.18
C ASP A 108 -1.02 16.63 -4.26
N PRO A 109 -0.27 15.58 -3.87
CA PRO A 109 1.18 15.58 -3.96
C PRO A 109 1.65 15.52 -5.42
N VAL A 110 2.75 16.21 -5.72
CA VAL A 110 3.37 16.21 -7.05
C VAL A 110 4.65 15.38 -7.01
N ILE A 111 4.53 14.11 -7.29
CA ILE A 111 5.67 13.18 -7.33
C ILE A 111 6.16 13.01 -8.76
N LYS A 112 7.46 13.25 -8.97
CA LYS A 112 8.10 13.11 -10.28
C LYS A 112 9.18 12.04 -10.24
N ILE A 113 9.21 11.23 -11.28
CA ILE A 113 10.30 10.28 -11.54
C ILE A 113 10.86 10.61 -12.91
N SER A 114 12.15 11.02 -12.96
CA SER A 114 12.73 11.57 -14.18
C SER A 114 11.84 12.72 -14.70
N ASP A 115 11.36 12.65 -15.94
CA ASP A 115 10.51 13.67 -16.57
C ASP A 115 8.99 13.39 -16.44
N LYS A 116 8.60 12.37 -15.72
CA LYS A 116 7.19 11.95 -15.60
C LYS A 116 6.63 12.25 -14.23
N THR A 117 5.48 12.93 -14.21
CA THR A 117 4.68 13.10 -12.99
C THR A 117 3.78 11.88 -12.82
N LEU A 118 3.75 11.30 -11.63
CA LEU A 118 2.87 10.19 -11.29
C LEU A 118 1.44 10.68 -11.11
N GLN A 119 0.48 9.84 -11.54
CA GLN A 119 -0.94 10.16 -11.42
C GLN A 119 -1.42 9.95 -9.99
N VAL A 120 -2.13 10.93 -9.44
CA VAL A 120 -2.87 10.80 -8.18
C VAL A 120 -4.24 10.20 -8.45
N VAL A 121 -4.66 9.22 -7.64
CA VAL A 121 -5.94 8.52 -7.78
C VAL A 121 -6.68 8.46 -6.44
N ASP A 122 -8.03 8.53 -6.48
CA ASP A 122 -8.87 8.43 -5.29
C ASP A 122 -9.13 6.99 -4.85
N LYS A 123 -8.92 6.04 -5.74
CA LYS A 123 -9.12 4.61 -5.50
C LYS A 123 -8.07 3.80 -6.23
N PHE A 124 -7.63 2.76 -5.58
CA PHE A 124 -6.62 1.86 -6.14
C PHE A 124 -6.97 0.41 -5.79
N LYS A 125 -6.79 -0.50 -6.76
CA LYS A 125 -6.99 -1.93 -6.54
C LYS A 125 -5.66 -2.59 -6.22
N TYR A 126 -5.52 -3.13 -5.00
CA TYR A 126 -4.34 -3.85 -4.55
C TYR A 126 -4.73 -5.24 -4.05
N LEU A 127 -4.13 -6.28 -4.62
CA LEU A 127 -4.37 -7.70 -4.29
C LEU A 127 -5.87 -8.09 -4.28
N GLY A 128 -6.65 -7.52 -5.19
CA GLY A 128 -8.08 -7.78 -5.28
C GLY A 128 -8.98 -6.93 -4.38
N SER A 129 -8.40 -6.19 -3.43
CA SER A 129 -9.11 -5.22 -2.58
C SER A 129 -9.07 -3.83 -3.18
N VAL A 130 -10.14 -3.06 -2.99
CA VAL A 130 -10.22 -1.66 -3.44
C VAL A 130 -9.94 -0.75 -2.26
N LEU A 131 -8.78 -0.11 -2.28
CA LEU A 131 -8.41 0.94 -1.34
C LEU A 131 -8.97 2.28 -1.81
N GLN A 132 -9.38 3.13 -0.87
CA GLN A 132 -9.92 4.46 -1.15
C GLN A 132 -9.24 5.50 -0.26
N ASN A 133 -9.14 6.73 -0.77
CA ASN A 133 -8.54 7.86 -0.08
C ASN A 133 -9.27 8.27 1.23
N ASN A 134 -10.56 7.88 1.38
CA ASN A 134 -11.36 8.13 2.58
C ASN A 134 -11.32 6.98 3.59
N ALA A 135 -10.51 5.95 3.37
CA ALA A 135 -10.40 4.73 4.19
C ALA A 135 -11.75 3.99 4.39
N SER A 136 -12.79 4.24 3.57
CA SER A 136 -14.06 3.52 3.64
C SER A 136 -13.96 2.16 2.93
N ALA A 137 -14.50 1.13 3.56
CA ALA A 137 -14.64 -0.21 2.98
C ALA A 137 -15.96 -0.41 2.20
N ASP A 138 -16.87 0.57 2.19
CA ASP A 138 -18.23 0.42 1.65
C ASP A 138 -18.23 -0.01 0.19
N LYS A 139 -17.38 0.62 -0.63
CA LYS A 139 -17.29 0.29 -2.07
C LYS A 139 -16.59 -1.04 -2.36
N GLU A 140 -15.97 -1.66 -1.36
CA GLU A 140 -15.40 -2.99 -1.48
C GLU A 140 -16.40 -4.08 -1.10
N ILE A 141 -17.19 -3.85 -0.06
CA ILE A 141 -18.12 -4.85 0.49
C ILE A 141 -19.21 -5.22 -0.52
N ALA A 142 -19.86 -4.24 -1.14
CA ALA A 142 -20.94 -4.48 -2.07
C ALA A 142 -20.56 -5.33 -3.30
N PRO A 143 -19.45 -5.05 -4.03
CA PRO A 143 -18.99 -5.89 -5.13
C PRO A 143 -18.57 -7.31 -4.68
N ARG A 144 -18.00 -7.47 -3.48
CA ARG A 144 -17.64 -8.79 -2.94
C ARG A 144 -18.89 -9.62 -2.65
N ILE A 145 -19.90 -9.04 -2.03
CA ILE A 145 -21.20 -9.72 -1.80
C ILE A 145 -21.83 -10.10 -3.12
N GLN A 146 -21.87 -9.21 -4.10
CA GLN A 146 -22.42 -9.48 -5.43
C GLN A 146 -21.68 -10.64 -6.14
N LYS A 147 -20.33 -10.65 -6.07
CA LYS A 147 -19.52 -11.72 -6.65
C LYS A 147 -19.76 -13.06 -5.96
N ALA A 148 -19.83 -13.07 -4.62
CA ALA A 148 -20.16 -14.25 -3.84
C ALA A 148 -21.54 -14.80 -4.22
N ARG A 149 -22.55 -13.95 -4.29
CA ARG A 149 -23.92 -14.30 -4.69
C ARG A 149 -23.98 -14.88 -6.10
N SER A 150 -23.30 -14.26 -7.06
CA SER A 150 -23.22 -14.76 -8.45
C SER A 150 -22.56 -16.14 -8.53
N ASN A 151 -21.45 -16.34 -7.80
CA ASN A 151 -20.76 -17.62 -7.79
C ASN A 151 -21.60 -18.71 -7.09
N PHE A 152 -22.29 -18.38 -6.00
CA PHE A 152 -23.20 -19.29 -5.32
C PHE A 152 -24.35 -19.72 -6.24
N HIS A 153 -24.94 -18.79 -6.99
CA HIS A 153 -25.99 -19.11 -7.95
C HIS A 153 -25.53 -20.07 -9.05
N LYS A 154 -24.30 -19.89 -9.56
CA LYS A 154 -23.70 -20.81 -10.56
C LYS A 154 -23.47 -22.21 -10.00
N LEU A 155 -23.12 -22.34 -8.72
CA LEU A 155 -22.96 -23.63 -8.05
C LEU A 155 -24.32 -24.30 -7.85
N TYR A 156 -25.32 -23.56 -7.40
CA TYR A 156 -26.68 -24.06 -7.18
C TYR A 156 -27.35 -24.61 -8.45
N GLN A 157 -27.05 -24.04 -9.61
CA GLN A 157 -27.57 -24.54 -10.90
C GLN A 157 -26.86 -25.79 -11.41
N ARG A 158 -25.77 -26.22 -10.77
CA ARG A 158 -25.01 -27.43 -11.18
C ARG A 158 -25.29 -28.65 -10.30
N VAL A 159 -26.05 -28.48 -9.25
CA VAL A 159 -26.52 -29.51 -8.34
C VAL A 159 -28.00 -29.83 -8.65
#